data_b6512b527048ee05f211368aed7eef66
#
_entry.id   b6512b527048ee05f211368aed7eef66
#
_cell.length_a   1.000
_cell.length_b   1.000
_cell.length_c   1.000
_cell.angle_alpha   90.00
_cell.angle_beta   90.00
_cell.angle_gamma   90.00
#
_symmetry.space_group_name_H-M   'P 1'
#
loop_
_entity.id
_entity.type
_entity.pdbx_description
1 polymer ?
#
loop_
_entity_poly.entity_id
_entity_poly.type
_entity_poly.pdbx_seq_one_letter_code
_entity_poly.pdbx_strand_id
1 'polypeptide(L)'
;MKKILCASALLLFLSGCNQKEEDVTVKKTTCSLEQTLNDVTFQTTQEIEYIGETVRSQKQIVQAQFKKDDKKAKESVEASIKENEEKYKDVKGMSFEASLNKDYLYKEEITFDFKTISATDYGKITEQKLEGDKVTIDYQQSKNNLEKQGFTCKE
;
A
#
# COMPACT_ATOMS: atom_id res chain seq x y z
N MET A 1 23.89 -68.31 35.78
CA MET A 1 22.76 -67.64 35.05
C MET A 1 22.99 -66.13 35.11
N LYS A 2 23.68 -65.61 34.13
CA LYS A 2 23.96 -64.16 34.04
C LYS A 2 23.12 -63.56 32.91
N LYS A 3 22.19 -62.68 33.24
CA LYS A 3 21.39 -61.92 32.27
C LYS A 3 22.21 -60.77 31.74
N ILE A 4 22.45 -60.75 30.45
CA ILE A 4 23.06 -59.64 29.73
C ILE A 4 21.95 -58.74 29.27
N LEU A 5 21.90 -57.53 29.82
CA LEU A 5 21.03 -56.43 29.32
C LEU A 5 21.75 -55.81 28.13
N CYS A 6 21.16 -55.95 26.95
CA CYS A 6 21.50 -55.13 25.79
C CYS A 6 20.77 -53.78 25.91
N ALA A 7 21.54 -52.72 26.20
CA ALA A 7 21.04 -51.38 26.11
C ALA A 7 21.11 -50.90 24.65
N SER A 8 19.97 -50.92 23.99
CA SER A 8 19.83 -50.33 22.65
C SER A 8 19.82 -48.80 22.74
N ALA A 9 20.93 -48.20 22.38
CA ALA A 9 21.01 -46.73 22.23
C ALA A 9 20.19 -46.30 20.99
N LEU A 10 19.04 -45.71 21.26
CA LEU A 10 18.21 -45.07 20.23
C LEU A 10 18.87 -43.72 19.86
N LEU A 11 19.62 -43.69 18.76
CA LEU A 11 20.09 -42.46 18.15
C LEU A 11 18.91 -41.77 17.48
N LEU A 12 18.31 -40.83 18.19
CA LEU A 12 17.37 -39.85 17.61
C LEU A 12 18.18 -38.92 16.70
N PHE A 13 18.14 -39.19 15.40
CA PHE A 13 18.51 -38.21 14.40
C PHE A 13 17.48 -37.07 14.47
N LEU A 14 17.82 -36.01 15.19
CA LEU A 14 17.15 -34.74 15.07
C LEU A 14 17.50 -34.18 13.69
N SER A 15 16.70 -34.54 12.68
CA SER A 15 16.65 -33.83 11.41
C SER A 15 16.17 -32.43 11.72
N GLY A 16 17.11 -31.51 11.90
CA GLY A 16 16.80 -30.09 11.97
C GLY A 16 16.13 -29.66 10.66
N CYS A 17 14.80 -29.58 10.67
CA CYS A 17 14.09 -28.77 9.70
C CYS A 17 14.63 -27.35 9.88
N ASN A 18 15.45 -26.91 8.96
CA ASN A 18 15.75 -25.52 8.76
C ASN A 18 14.44 -24.86 8.28
N GLN A 19 13.52 -24.60 9.21
CA GLN A 19 12.49 -23.61 8.98
C GLN A 19 13.27 -22.31 8.83
N LYS A 20 13.37 -21.81 7.60
CA LYS A 20 13.67 -20.40 7.39
C LYS A 20 12.64 -19.66 8.24
N GLU A 21 13.11 -19.00 9.29
CA GLU A 21 12.26 -18.03 10.00
C GLU A 21 11.77 -17.07 8.92
N GLU A 22 10.46 -17.09 8.66
CA GLU A 22 9.86 -16.10 7.77
C GLU A 22 10.15 -14.75 8.40
N ASP A 23 10.81 -13.87 7.66
CA ASP A 23 11.06 -12.49 8.07
C ASP A 23 9.70 -11.81 8.25
N VAL A 24 9.26 -11.72 9.49
CA VAL A 24 7.99 -11.10 9.88
C VAL A 24 8.14 -9.59 10.11
N THR A 25 9.33 -9.05 9.86
CA THR A 25 9.62 -7.64 10.05
C THR A 25 8.89 -6.81 8.99
N VAL A 26 8.09 -5.86 9.44
CA VAL A 26 7.47 -4.87 8.55
C VAL A 26 8.54 -3.89 8.10
N LYS A 27 8.72 -3.79 6.79
CA LYS A 27 9.60 -2.82 6.13
C LYS A 27 8.77 -1.76 5.44
N LYS A 28 9.35 -0.59 5.22
CA LYS A 28 8.70 0.55 4.58
C LYS A 28 9.57 1.12 3.49
N THR A 29 8.94 1.43 2.34
CA THR A 29 9.52 2.17 1.24
C THR A 29 8.69 3.40 0.97
N THR A 30 9.34 4.53 0.70
CA THR A 30 8.68 5.78 0.30
C THR A 30 9.13 6.16 -1.10
N CYS A 31 8.17 6.31 -2.02
CA CYS A 31 8.39 6.74 -3.39
C CYS A 31 7.76 8.10 -3.62
N SER A 32 8.45 9.04 -4.24
CA SER A 32 7.97 10.40 -4.47
C SER A 32 8.08 10.79 -5.94
N LEU A 33 7.10 11.54 -6.41
CA LEU A 33 7.03 12.10 -7.75
C LEU A 33 6.53 13.54 -7.68
N GLU A 34 7.16 14.43 -8.44
CA GLU A 34 6.68 15.79 -8.67
C GLU A 34 6.36 15.96 -10.16
N GLN A 35 5.16 16.45 -10.47
CA GLN A 35 4.70 16.71 -11.83
C GLN A 35 3.98 18.05 -11.90
N THR A 36 4.21 18.78 -12.98
CA THR A 36 3.48 20.03 -13.26
C THR A 36 2.55 19.83 -14.44
N LEU A 37 1.25 20.05 -14.22
CA LEU A 37 0.17 19.98 -15.22
C LEU A 37 -0.62 21.29 -15.19
N ASN A 38 -0.75 21.94 -16.34
CA ASN A 38 -1.53 23.20 -16.46
C ASN A 38 -1.15 24.27 -15.41
N ASP A 39 0.16 24.45 -15.19
CA ASP A 39 0.73 25.37 -14.18
C ASP A 39 0.43 25.01 -12.71
N VAL A 40 -0.10 23.83 -12.43
CA VAL A 40 -0.28 23.28 -11.07
C VAL A 40 0.77 22.20 -10.84
N THR A 41 1.55 22.36 -9.78
CA THR A 41 2.53 21.33 -9.37
C THR A 41 1.88 20.37 -8.38
N PHE A 42 1.89 19.10 -8.73
CA PHE A 42 1.45 17.99 -7.91
C PHE A 42 2.66 17.29 -7.31
N GLN A 43 2.64 17.10 -6.00
CA GLN A 43 3.59 16.26 -5.29
C GLN A 43 2.87 15.01 -4.83
N THR A 44 3.28 13.85 -5.34
CA THR A 44 2.70 12.56 -4.98
C THR A 44 3.72 11.74 -4.21
N THR A 45 3.32 11.24 -3.05
CA THR A 45 4.12 10.31 -2.24
C THR A 45 3.37 9.00 -2.09
N GLN A 46 4.06 7.88 -2.33
CA GLN A 46 3.58 6.53 -2.08
C GLN A 46 4.39 5.92 -0.93
N GLU A 47 3.72 5.54 0.14
CA GLU A 47 4.31 4.81 1.25
C GLU A 47 3.84 3.36 1.17
N ILE A 48 4.77 2.41 1.09
CA ILE A 48 4.49 0.98 0.95
C ILE A 48 5.05 0.26 2.16
N GLU A 49 4.19 -0.41 2.92
CA GLU A 49 4.60 -1.33 3.99
C GLU A 49 4.48 -2.77 3.50
N TYR A 50 5.52 -3.57 3.75
CA TYR A 50 5.60 -4.94 3.27
C TYR A 50 6.31 -5.87 4.24
N ILE A 51 6.06 -7.18 4.09
CA ILE A 51 6.74 -8.26 4.81
C ILE A 51 7.24 -9.26 3.76
N GLY A 52 8.54 -9.55 3.76
CA GLY A 52 9.14 -10.32 2.68
C GLY A 52 8.90 -9.63 1.34
N GLU A 53 8.18 -10.26 0.43
CA GLU A 53 7.82 -9.72 -0.88
C GLU A 53 6.34 -9.27 -0.98
N THR A 54 5.58 -9.35 0.12
CA THR A 54 4.15 -9.06 0.10
C THR A 54 3.83 -7.71 0.71
N VAL A 55 3.18 -6.83 -0.06
CA VAL A 55 2.66 -5.55 0.42
C VAL A 55 1.52 -5.78 1.41
N ARG A 56 1.56 -5.07 2.53
CA ARG A 56 0.55 -5.10 3.60
C ARG A 56 -0.34 -3.89 3.59
N SER A 57 0.25 -2.72 3.37
CA SER A 57 -0.49 -1.48 3.22
C SER A 57 0.19 -0.58 2.19
N GLN A 58 -0.61 0.27 1.58
CA GLN A 58 -0.14 1.32 0.68
C GLN A 58 -0.88 2.60 1.01
N LYS A 59 -0.12 3.67 1.22
CA LYS A 59 -0.66 5.01 1.44
C LYS A 59 -0.19 5.94 0.33
N GLN A 60 -1.13 6.58 -0.34
CA GLN A 60 -0.86 7.64 -1.31
C GLN A 60 -1.17 8.99 -0.68
N ILE A 61 -0.26 9.92 -0.82
CA ILE A 61 -0.45 11.32 -0.43
C ILE A 61 -0.25 12.18 -1.67
N VAL A 62 -1.25 12.99 -2.01
CA VAL A 62 -1.17 13.97 -3.10
C VAL A 62 -1.30 15.36 -2.52
N GLN A 63 -0.39 16.26 -2.92
CA GLN A 63 -0.47 17.68 -2.59
C GLN A 63 -0.40 18.51 -3.86
N ALA A 64 -1.21 19.57 -3.94
CA ALA A 64 -1.19 20.49 -5.06
C ALA A 64 -1.53 21.91 -4.63
N GLN A 65 -0.79 22.89 -5.15
CA GLN A 65 -1.08 24.31 -4.90
C GLN A 65 -1.78 24.89 -6.13
N PHE A 66 -3.05 25.24 -5.97
CA PHE A 66 -3.82 25.93 -7.00
C PHE A 66 -3.63 27.45 -6.93
N LYS A 67 -3.93 28.14 -8.03
CA LYS A 67 -3.92 29.63 -8.07
C LYS A 67 -5.08 30.16 -7.22
N LYS A 68 -4.83 31.18 -6.38
CA LYS A 68 -5.80 31.73 -5.43
C LYS A 68 -7.08 32.28 -6.06
N ASP A 69 -7.03 32.68 -7.32
CA ASP A 69 -8.16 33.29 -8.03
C ASP A 69 -8.94 32.29 -8.90
N ASP A 70 -8.54 31.02 -8.93
CA ASP A 70 -9.20 29.99 -9.74
C ASP A 70 -10.42 29.38 -9.00
N LYS A 71 -11.52 30.15 -9.02
CA LYS A 71 -12.79 29.70 -8.42
C LYS A 71 -13.32 28.41 -9.05
N LYS A 72 -13.11 28.21 -10.37
CA LYS A 72 -13.59 27.00 -11.05
C LYS A 72 -12.79 25.76 -10.60
N ALA A 73 -11.47 25.88 -10.49
CA ALA A 73 -10.66 24.80 -9.94
C ALA A 73 -11.07 24.47 -8.50
N LYS A 74 -11.31 25.48 -7.67
CA LYS A 74 -11.79 25.29 -6.29
C LYS A 74 -13.11 24.52 -6.24
N GLU A 75 -14.14 24.99 -6.95
CA GLU A 75 -15.44 24.32 -6.99
C GLU A 75 -15.35 22.88 -7.50
N SER A 76 -14.54 22.65 -8.53
CA SER A 76 -14.32 21.30 -9.06
C SER A 76 -13.64 20.37 -8.06
N VAL A 77 -12.60 20.85 -7.36
CA VAL A 77 -11.88 20.08 -6.34
C VAL A 77 -12.80 19.78 -5.14
N GLU A 78 -13.54 20.77 -4.63
CA GLU A 78 -14.49 20.56 -3.52
C GLU A 78 -15.60 19.55 -3.90
N ALA A 79 -16.09 19.60 -5.14
CA ALA A 79 -17.07 18.63 -5.64
C ALA A 79 -16.47 17.21 -5.70
N SER A 80 -15.23 17.07 -6.22
CA SER A 80 -14.54 15.77 -6.29
C SER A 80 -14.23 15.19 -4.91
N ILE A 81 -13.83 16.01 -3.94
CA ILE A 81 -13.64 15.59 -2.55
C ILE A 81 -14.93 14.94 -2.04
N LYS A 82 -16.05 15.64 -2.16
CA LYS A 82 -17.34 15.18 -1.66
C LYS A 82 -17.81 13.88 -2.34
N GLU A 83 -17.62 13.78 -3.64
CA GLU A 83 -17.94 12.57 -4.39
C GLU A 83 -17.10 11.36 -3.93
N ASN A 84 -15.79 11.57 -3.74
CA ASN A 84 -14.89 10.53 -3.29
C ASN A 84 -15.15 10.12 -1.82
N GLU A 85 -15.44 11.06 -0.93
CA GLU A 85 -15.87 10.77 0.44
C GLU A 85 -17.10 9.84 0.47
N GLU A 86 -18.13 10.16 -0.34
CA GLU A 86 -19.33 9.31 -0.45
C GLU A 86 -19.02 7.94 -1.07
N LYS A 87 -18.16 7.90 -2.10
CA LYS A 87 -17.78 6.66 -2.79
C LYS A 87 -17.01 5.69 -1.91
N TYR A 88 -16.18 6.20 -1.00
CA TYR A 88 -15.22 5.38 -0.26
C TYR A 88 -15.56 5.16 1.22
N LYS A 89 -16.54 5.89 1.78
CA LYS A 89 -16.88 5.86 3.21
C LYS A 89 -17.14 4.48 3.82
N ASP A 90 -17.69 3.55 3.02
CA ASP A 90 -18.11 2.23 3.50
C ASP A 90 -17.18 1.10 3.05
N VAL A 91 -16.04 1.44 2.42
CA VAL A 91 -15.09 0.44 1.92
C VAL A 91 -14.17 -0.03 3.06
N LYS A 92 -14.32 -1.29 3.47
CA LYS A 92 -13.46 -1.88 4.49
C LYS A 92 -12.03 -2.02 4.00
N GLY A 93 -11.06 -1.64 4.83
CA GLY A 93 -9.64 -1.72 4.48
C GLY A 93 -9.16 -0.59 3.58
N MET A 94 -9.97 0.47 3.47
CA MET A 94 -9.59 1.72 2.83
C MET A 94 -9.90 2.90 3.73
N SER A 95 -9.06 3.94 3.69
CA SER A 95 -9.39 5.26 4.20
C SER A 95 -9.13 6.32 3.12
N PHE A 96 -9.97 7.33 3.09
CA PHE A 96 -9.86 8.48 2.21
C PHE A 96 -10.02 9.74 3.05
N GLU A 97 -9.06 10.64 2.94
CA GLU A 97 -9.11 11.96 3.54
C GLU A 97 -8.65 12.99 2.51
N ALA A 98 -9.43 14.02 2.27
CA ALA A 98 -9.04 15.10 1.40
C ALA A 98 -9.49 16.46 1.90
N SER A 99 -8.74 17.49 1.57
CA SER A 99 -9.06 18.87 1.95
C SER A 99 -8.52 19.87 0.95
N LEU A 100 -9.22 20.98 0.83
CA LEU A 100 -8.74 22.18 0.15
C LEU A 100 -8.84 23.34 1.13
N ASN A 101 -7.69 23.89 1.53
CA ASN A 101 -7.69 24.97 2.50
C ASN A 101 -7.96 26.36 1.85
N LYS A 102 -8.08 27.39 2.71
CA LYS A 102 -8.32 28.78 2.26
C LYS A 102 -7.21 29.38 1.40
N ASP A 103 -6.01 28.78 1.43
CA ASP A 103 -4.86 29.18 0.62
C ASP A 103 -4.76 28.39 -0.68
N TYR A 104 -5.80 27.61 -1.02
CA TYR A 104 -5.88 26.77 -2.21
C TYR A 104 -4.84 25.66 -2.26
N LEU A 105 -4.34 25.24 -1.10
CA LEU A 105 -3.54 24.02 -0.97
C LEU A 105 -4.49 22.82 -0.84
N TYR A 106 -4.44 21.95 -1.82
CA TYR A 106 -5.10 20.64 -1.83
C TYR A 106 -4.20 19.61 -1.18
N LYS A 107 -4.80 18.75 -0.38
CA LYS A 107 -4.18 17.55 0.17
C LYS A 107 -5.18 16.41 0.12
N GLU A 108 -4.71 15.25 -0.36
CA GLU A 108 -5.46 13.99 -0.40
C GLU A 108 -4.59 12.88 0.18
N GLU A 109 -5.19 12.04 1.01
CA GLU A 109 -4.58 10.81 1.52
C GLU A 109 -5.51 9.63 1.26
N ILE A 110 -5.00 8.61 0.60
CA ILE A 110 -5.67 7.33 0.37
C ILE A 110 -4.83 6.23 0.97
N THR A 111 -5.41 5.40 1.82
CA THR A 111 -4.71 4.24 2.41
C THR A 111 -5.48 2.96 2.09
N PHE A 112 -4.76 1.93 1.67
CA PHE A 112 -5.25 0.57 1.49
C PHE A 112 -4.59 -0.37 2.51
N ASP A 113 -5.40 -1.11 3.26
CA ASP A 113 -4.96 -2.25 4.07
C ASP A 113 -5.30 -3.55 3.31
N PHE A 114 -4.31 -4.17 2.70
CA PHE A 114 -4.48 -5.37 1.89
C PHE A 114 -4.81 -6.64 2.68
N LYS A 115 -4.79 -6.57 4.01
CA LYS A 115 -5.31 -7.66 4.86
C LYS A 115 -6.83 -7.63 4.96
N THR A 116 -7.41 -6.44 4.81
CA THR A 116 -8.82 -6.18 5.11
C THR A 116 -9.65 -5.91 3.86
N ILE A 117 -9.10 -5.21 2.86
CA ILE A 117 -9.82 -4.89 1.63
C ILE A 117 -10.10 -6.15 0.81
N SER A 118 -11.33 -6.25 0.28
CA SER A 118 -11.69 -7.34 -0.63
C SER A 118 -11.13 -7.09 -2.04
N ALA A 119 -10.86 -8.18 -2.79
CA ALA A 119 -10.46 -8.05 -4.20
C ALA A 119 -11.54 -7.35 -5.04
N THR A 120 -12.81 -7.59 -4.73
CA THR A 120 -13.94 -6.94 -5.40
C THR A 120 -13.94 -5.43 -5.20
N ASP A 121 -13.76 -4.95 -3.96
CA ASP A 121 -13.79 -3.52 -3.67
C ASP A 121 -12.53 -2.82 -4.20
N TYR A 122 -11.36 -3.42 -4.02
CA TYR A 122 -10.13 -2.90 -4.60
C TYR A 122 -10.19 -2.82 -6.13
N GLY A 123 -10.73 -3.87 -6.78
CA GLY A 123 -10.91 -3.89 -8.22
C GLY A 123 -11.87 -2.82 -8.74
N LYS A 124 -12.98 -2.54 -8.02
CA LYS A 124 -13.89 -1.44 -8.35
C LYS A 124 -13.23 -0.06 -8.24
N ILE A 125 -12.39 0.13 -7.21
CA ILE A 125 -11.72 1.41 -6.97
C ILE A 125 -10.64 1.66 -8.02
N THR A 126 -9.84 0.64 -8.33
CA THR A 126 -8.71 0.73 -9.27
C THR A 126 -9.07 0.43 -10.72
N GLU A 127 -10.36 0.13 -10.98
CA GLU A 127 -10.87 -0.28 -12.29
C GLU A 127 -10.16 -1.51 -12.86
N GLN A 128 -9.67 -2.39 -11.96
CA GLN A 128 -8.99 -3.62 -12.33
C GLN A 128 -9.87 -4.84 -12.08
N LYS A 129 -9.80 -5.80 -13.00
CA LYS A 129 -10.44 -7.10 -12.80
C LYS A 129 -9.47 -7.99 -12.03
N LEU A 130 -9.79 -8.26 -10.77
CA LEU A 130 -9.03 -9.16 -9.92
C LEU A 130 -9.74 -10.50 -9.79
N GLU A 131 -8.95 -11.58 -9.71
CA GLU A 131 -9.45 -12.93 -9.46
C GLU A 131 -9.23 -13.30 -7.98
N GLY A 132 -10.20 -14.03 -7.40
CA GLY A 132 -10.16 -14.47 -6.01
C GLY A 132 -10.75 -13.47 -5.01
N ASP A 133 -10.66 -13.82 -3.74
CA ASP A 133 -11.30 -13.05 -2.64
C ASP A 133 -10.34 -12.05 -1.97
N LYS A 134 -9.03 -12.22 -2.17
CA LYS A 134 -7.99 -11.44 -1.49
C LYS A 134 -7.12 -10.70 -2.49
N VAL A 135 -6.72 -9.50 -2.10
CA VAL A 135 -5.71 -8.72 -2.83
C VAL A 135 -4.32 -9.17 -2.37
N THR A 136 -3.50 -9.61 -3.31
CA THR A 136 -2.08 -9.91 -3.06
C THR A 136 -1.25 -9.07 -4.01
N ILE A 137 -0.37 -8.25 -3.47
CA ILE A 137 0.46 -7.33 -4.23
C ILE A 137 1.92 -7.66 -3.94
N ASP A 138 2.68 -7.87 -5.00
CA ASP A 138 4.13 -8.05 -4.93
C ASP A 138 4.83 -6.71 -4.75
N TYR A 139 5.71 -6.63 -3.74
CA TYR A 139 6.43 -5.40 -3.40
C TYR A 139 7.40 -4.99 -4.52
N GLN A 140 8.18 -5.94 -5.02
CA GLN A 140 9.20 -5.62 -6.03
C GLN A 140 8.57 -5.16 -7.35
N GLN A 141 7.46 -5.81 -7.74
CA GLN A 141 6.70 -5.40 -8.92
C GLN A 141 6.09 -4.00 -8.73
N SER A 142 5.55 -3.71 -7.55
CA SER A 142 4.98 -2.39 -7.23
C SER A 142 6.03 -1.29 -7.28
N LYS A 143 7.18 -1.50 -6.65
CA LYS A 143 8.31 -0.57 -6.67
C LYS A 143 8.79 -0.31 -8.11
N ASN A 144 9.03 -1.37 -8.88
CA ASN A 144 9.47 -1.25 -10.28
C ASN A 144 8.45 -0.50 -11.15
N ASN A 145 7.15 -0.69 -10.91
CA ASN A 145 6.10 0.02 -11.66
C ASN A 145 6.08 1.51 -11.31
N LEU A 146 6.25 1.88 -10.05
CA LEU A 146 6.37 3.27 -9.63
C LEU A 146 7.62 3.93 -10.23
N GLU A 147 8.78 3.27 -10.20
CA GLU A 147 10.02 3.78 -10.80
C GLU A 147 9.88 3.99 -12.31
N LYS A 148 9.21 3.08 -13.03
CA LYS A 148 8.88 3.27 -14.46
C LYS A 148 7.94 4.45 -14.72
N GLN A 149 7.11 4.83 -13.77
CA GLN A 149 6.26 6.01 -13.83
C GLN A 149 6.99 7.31 -13.44
N GLY A 150 8.27 7.22 -13.08
CA GLY A 150 9.11 8.37 -12.75
C GLY A 150 9.21 8.66 -11.25
N PHE A 151 8.69 7.80 -10.38
CA PHE A 151 8.89 7.95 -8.94
C PHE A 151 10.34 7.65 -8.56
N THR A 152 10.83 8.37 -7.56
CA THR A 152 12.09 8.07 -6.87
C THR A 152 11.78 7.40 -5.54
N CYS A 153 12.25 6.16 -5.36
CA CYS A 153 11.98 5.35 -4.18
C CYS A 153 13.18 5.31 -3.22
N LYS A 154 12.90 5.35 -1.91
CA LYS A 154 13.87 5.24 -0.81
C LYS A 154 13.36 4.25 0.23
N GLU A 155 14.24 3.37 0.67
CA GLU A 155 14.02 2.40 1.77
C GLU A 155 14.51 2.96 3.10
#